data_6abea36b64bff2b506673add94b0e026
#
_entry.id   6abea36b64bff2b506673add94b0e026
#
_cell.length_a   1.000
_cell.length_b   1.000
_cell.length_c   1.000
_cell.angle_alpha   90.00
_cell.angle_beta   90.00
_cell.angle_gamma   90.00
#
_symmetry.space_group_name_H-M   'P 1'
#
loop_
_entity.id
_entity.type
_entity.pdbx_description
1 polymer ?
#
loop_
_entity_poly.entity_id
_entity_poly.type
_entity_poly.pdbx_seq_one_letter_code
_entity_poly.pdbx_strand_id
1 'polypeptide(L)'
;MQIINPHDFVWVGSNSDVPLDTLPEWVQTQWNSKLPLIVHREKADENQLTVAIRGIKPHQRVTTQISKSAITHIMNVESLVSNSIELQRSMFIALPPIQVLLLISQHNWPWKWGVTGSCAYTLATDIQSMLTDCDLDVVIRCPTPQQKKILRSLQSKRIRHIAQLIFMWKHRKVGFL
;
A
#
# COMPACT_ATOMS: atom_id res chain seq x y z
N MET A 1 11.56 -17.70 -6.85
CA MET A 1 10.15 -17.23 -6.86
C MET A 1 10.04 -16.04 -5.92
N GLN A 2 9.53 -14.91 -6.39
CA GLN A 2 9.37 -13.71 -5.55
C GLN A 2 8.25 -13.96 -4.52
N ILE A 3 8.51 -13.61 -3.25
CA ILE A 3 7.50 -13.74 -2.19
C ILE A 3 6.48 -12.62 -2.34
N ILE A 4 5.21 -12.98 -2.41
CA ILE A 4 4.07 -12.06 -2.48
C ILE A 4 3.53 -11.88 -1.05
N ASN A 5 3.46 -10.65 -0.59
CA ASN A 5 2.98 -10.31 0.74
C ASN A 5 1.67 -9.51 0.69
N PRO A 6 0.86 -9.51 1.75
CA PRO A 6 -0.27 -8.60 1.85
C PRO A 6 0.14 -7.15 1.61
N HIS A 7 -0.71 -6.41 0.91
CA HIS A 7 -0.55 -5.02 0.44
C HIS A 7 0.39 -4.83 -0.77
N ASP A 8 1.13 -5.84 -1.20
CA ASP A 8 1.90 -5.74 -2.44
C ASP A 8 0.95 -5.51 -3.63
N PHE A 9 1.48 -4.89 -4.68
CA PHE A 9 0.77 -4.70 -5.94
C PHE A 9 1.14 -5.81 -6.91
N VAL A 10 0.14 -6.31 -7.63
CA VAL A 10 0.32 -7.31 -8.70
C VAL A 10 -0.42 -6.89 -9.95
N TRP A 11 0.15 -7.16 -11.10
CA TRP A 11 -0.49 -6.97 -12.40
C TRP A 11 -0.74 -8.31 -13.05
N VAL A 12 -1.81 -8.40 -13.80
CA VAL A 12 -2.18 -9.58 -14.61
C VAL A 12 -1.96 -9.30 -16.08
N GLY A 13 -1.85 -10.37 -16.87
CA GLY A 13 -1.59 -10.26 -18.30
C GLY A 13 -2.77 -9.73 -19.12
N SER A 14 -3.99 -10.03 -18.69
CA SER A 14 -5.22 -9.71 -19.42
C SER A 14 -6.36 -9.38 -18.46
N ASN A 15 -7.36 -8.64 -18.95
CA ASN A 15 -8.62 -8.43 -18.23
C ASN A 15 -9.36 -9.75 -17.97
N SER A 16 -9.21 -10.74 -18.84
CA SER A 16 -9.82 -12.07 -18.67
C SER A 16 -9.25 -12.89 -17.51
N ASP A 17 -8.11 -12.49 -16.96
CA ASP A 17 -7.52 -13.12 -15.77
C ASP A 17 -8.26 -12.76 -14.47
N VAL A 18 -9.20 -11.80 -14.53
CA VAL A 18 -10.04 -11.36 -13.43
C VAL A 18 -11.50 -11.66 -13.78
N PRO A 19 -12.30 -12.26 -12.89
CA PRO A 19 -13.69 -12.63 -13.17
C PRO A 19 -14.62 -11.40 -13.13
N LEU A 20 -14.46 -10.48 -14.09
CA LEU A 20 -15.13 -9.17 -14.12
C LEU A 20 -16.66 -9.28 -14.11
N ASP A 21 -17.22 -10.32 -14.70
CA ASP A 21 -18.68 -10.52 -14.82
C ASP A 21 -19.35 -10.76 -13.45
N THR A 22 -18.57 -11.19 -12.46
CA THR A 22 -19.06 -11.44 -11.09
C THR A 22 -18.87 -10.24 -10.18
N LEU A 23 -18.23 -9.17 -10.67
CA LEU A 23 -17.86 -8.00 -9.88
C LEU A 23 -18.81 -6.82 -10.16
N PRO A 24 -18.88 -5.85 -9.25
CA PRO A 24 -19.70 -4.66 -9.45
C PRO A 24 -19.39 -3.94 -10.77
N GLU A 25 -20.41 -3.37 -11.41
CA GLU A 25 -20.33 -2.69 -12.71
C GLU A 25 -19.21 -1.62 -12.78
N TRP A 26 -18.94 -0.92 -11.68
CA TRP A 26 -17.87 0.08 -11.62
C TRP A 26 -16.48 -0.53 -11.88
N VAL A 27 -16.27 -1.83 -11.58
CA VAL A 27 -15.00 -2.50 -11.87
C VAL A 27 -14.81 -2.61 -13.38
N GLN A 28 -15.84 -3.05 -14.09
CA GLN A 28 -15.77 -3.23 -15.54
C GLN A 28 -15.48 -1.90 -16.27
N THR A 29 -15.93 -0.77 -15.71
CA THR A 29 -15.77 0.56 -16.33
C THR A 29 -14.51 1.31 -15.89
N GLN A 30 -13.95 0.99 -14.70
CA GLN A 30 -12.86 1.76 -14.09
C GLN A 30 -11.54 1.01 -13.97
N TRP A 31 -11.57 -0.32 -14.05
CA TRP A 31 -10.37 -1.14 -13.92
C TRP A 31 -10.04 -1.87 -15.24
N ASN A 32 -8.76 -2.01 -15.50
CA ASN A 32 -8.22 -2.86 -16.58
C ASN A 32 -6.84 -3.40 -16.15
N SER A 33 -6.29 -4.36 -16.92
CA SER A 33 -5.03 -5.04 -16.59
C SER A 33 -3.78 -4.15 -16.54
N LYS A 34 -3.87 -2.89 -16.98
CA LYS A 34 -2.78 -1.91 -16.79
C LYS A 34 -2.74 -1.35 -15.37
N LEU A 35 -3.83 -1.49 -14.61
CA LEU A 35 -3.91 -1.07 -13.22
C LEU A 35 -3.60 -2.24 -12.28
N PRO A 36 -2.91 -1.99 -11.16
CA PRO A 36 -2.59 -3.04 -10.21
C PRO A 36 -3.80 -3.54 -9.44
N LEU A 37 -3.69 -4.78 -9.01
CA LEU A 37 -4.48 -5.40 -7.97
C LEU A 37 -3.68 -5.35 -6.66
N ILE A 38 -4.36 -5.19 -5.53
CA ILE A 38 -3.73 -5.08 -4.22
C ILE A 38 -3.87 -6.44 -3.51
N VAL A 39 -2.77 -7.04 -3.10
CA VAL A 39 -2.79 -8.33 -2.40
C VAL A 39 -3.50 -8.19 -1.06
N HIS A 40 -4.55 -9.00 -0.87
CA HIS A 40 -5.33 -9.03 0.37
C HIS A 40 -4.68 -9.96 1.41
N ARG A 41 -5.02 -9.76 2.69
CA ARG A 41 -4.50 -10.60 3.80
C ARG A 41 -5.16 -11.97 3.87
N GLU A 42 -6.33 -12.11 3.28
CA GLU A 42 -7.09 -13.35 3.29
C GLU A 42 -6.38 -14.42 2.46
N LYS A 43 -6.29 -15.61 3.02
CA LYS A 43 -5.68 -16.73 2.33
C LYS A 43 -6.67 -17.29 1.30
N ALA A 44 -6.16 -17.58 0.13
CA ALA A 44 -6.83 -18.33 -0.91
C ALA A 44 -6.21 -19.76 -1.01
N ASP A 45 -6.72 -20.56 -1.91
CA ASP A 45 -6.15 -21.85 -2.25
C ASP A 45 -4.70 -21.71 -2.75
N GLU A 46 -3.96 -22.82 -2.76
CA GLU A 46 -2.52 -22.83 -3.05
C GLU A 46 -2.15 -22.11 -4.35
N ASN A 47 -2.97 -22.25 -5.40
CA ASN A 47 -2.75 -21.65 -6.72
C ASN A 47 -3.48 -20.33 -6.93
N GLN A 48 -4.25 -19.86 -5.95
CA GLN A 48 -5.03 -18.64 -6.01
C GLN A 48 -4.42 -17.56 -5.10
N LEU A 49 -4.75 -16.32 -5.41
CA LEU A 49 -4.40 -15.16 -4.63
C LEU A 49 -5.63 -14.27 -4.45
N THR A 50 -5.98 -13.96 -3.20
CA THR A 50 -7.03 -12.98 -2.92
C THR A 50 -6.46 -11.58 -3.13
N VAL A 51 -7.12 -10.80 -3.97
CA VAL A 51 -6.73 -9.44 -4.33
C VAL A 51 -7.90 -8.47 -4.16
N ALA A 52 -7.59 -7.21 -3.93
CA ALA A 52 -8.56 -6.13 -3.91
C ALA A 52 -8.39 -5.26 -5.15
N ILE A 53 -9.51 -4.86 -5.74
CA ILE A 53 -9.60 -3.85 -6.79
C ILE A 53 -10.05 -2.55 -6.16
N ARG A 54 -9.38 -1.47 -6.51
CA ARG A 54 -9.72 -0.11 -6.09
C ARG A 54 -10.32 0.67 -7.25
N GLY A 55 -11.47 1.32 -7.00
CA GLY A 55 -12.07 2.28 -7.92
C GLY A 55 -11.65 3.72 -7.62
N ILE A 56 -12.23 4.65 -8.38
CA ILE A 56 -11.96 6.09 -8.26
C ILE A 56 -12.46 6.64 -6.91
N LYS A 57 -13.63 6.19 -6.46
CA LYS A 57 -14.22 6.66 -5.19
C LYS A 57 -13.61 5.92 -3.99
N PRO A 58 -13.42 6.56 -2.82
CA PRO A 58 -12.80 5.93 -1.65
C PRO A 58 -13.48 4.65 -1.17
N HIS A 59 -14.81 4.55 -1.30
CA HIS A 59 -15.61 3.38 -0.90
C HIS A 59 -15.66 2.27 -1.97
N GLN A 60 -15.17 2.53 -3.19
CA GLN A 60 -15.11 1.54 -4.27
C GLN A 60 -13.93 0.62 -4.05
N ARG A 61 -14.18 -0.43 -3.28
CA ARG A 61 -13.23 -1.53 -3.05
C ARG A 61 -13.98 -2.84 -3.10
N VAL A 62 -13.44 -3.81 -3.80
CA VAL A 62 -14.00 -5.17 -3.88
C VAL A 62 -12.85 -6.16 -3.90
N THR A 63 -13.04 -7.32 -3.29
CA THR A 63 -12.08 -8.42 -3.31
C THR A 63 -12.53 -9.48 -4.31
N THR A 64 -11.54 -10.13 -4.93
CA THR A 64 -11.74 -11.28 -5.81
C THR A 64 -10.54 -12.21 -5.71
N GLN A 65 -10.59 -13.34 -6.38
CA GLN A 65 -9.49 -14.29 -6.49
C GLN A 65 -8.99 -14.35 -7.92
N ILE A 66 -7.67 -14.43 -8.07
CA ILE A 66 -6.99 -14.60 -9.35
C ILE A 66 -6.02 -15.79 -9.28
N SER A 67 -5.71 -16.38 -10.41
CA SER A 67 -4.66 -17.39 -10.49
C SER A 67 -3.27 -16.73 -10.29
N LYS A 68 -2.41 -17.34 -9.49
CA LYS A 68 -1.02 -16.87 -9.33
C LYS A 68 -0.24 -16.94 -10.64
N SER A 69 -0.61 -17.85 -11.55
CA SER A 69 0.00 -17.97 -12.87
C SER A 69 -0.33 -16.82 -13.82
N ALA A 70 -1.40 -16.06 -13.55
CA ALA A 70 -1.78 -14.89 -14.33
C ALA A 70 -0.96 -13.65 -14.01
N ILE A 71 -0.19 -13.67 -12.91
CA ILE A 71 0.60 -12.52 -12.44
C ILE A 71 1.81 -12.34 -13.35
N THR A 72 1.92 -11.16 -13.95
CA THR A 72 3.03 -10.77 -14.83
C THR A 72 4.04 -9.87 -14.16
N HIS A 73 3.62 -9.09 -13.15
CA HIS A 73 4.49 -8.16 -12.42
C HIS A 73 4.08 -8.07 -10.96
N ILE A 74 5.07 -7.90 -10.08
CA ILE A 74 4.90 -7.74 -8.63
C ILE A 74 5.71 -6.53 -8.18
N MET A 75 5.07 -5.62 -7.46
CA MET A 75 5.72 -4.49 -6.80
C MET A 75 5.49 -4.57 -5.30
N ASN A 76 6.57 -4.74 -4.55
CA ASN A 76 6.49 -4.74 -3.09
C ASN A 76 6.33 -3.30 -2.57
N VAL A 77 5.51 -3.11 -1.55
CA VAL A 77 5.28 -1.77 -0.98
C VAL A 77 6.53 -1.16 -0.34
N GLU A 78 7.49 -1.98 0.03
CA GLU A 78 8.81 -1.55 0.53
C GLU A 78 9.64 -0.87 -0.58
N SER A 79 9.49 -1.28 -1.84
CA SER A 79 10.21 -0.66 -2.97
C SER A 79 9.81 0.78 -3.19
N LEU A 80 8.56 1.14 -2.89
CA LEU A 80 8.05 2.51 -3.02
C LEU A 80 8.74 3.51 -2.07
N VAL A 81 9.38 3.03 -1.01
CA VAL A 81 10.03 3.86 0.01
C VAL A 81 11.55 3.65 0.09
N SER A 82 12.09 2.68 -0.66
CA SER A 82 13.50 2.31 -0.62
C SER A 82 14.42 3.33 -1.27
N ASN A 83 13.89 4.14 -2.19
CA ASN A 83 14.65 5.15 -2.92
C ASN A 83 14.09 6.55 -2.66
N SER A 84 14.71 7.28 -1.74
CA SER A 84 14.31 8.66 -1.41
C SER A 84 14.43 9.63 -2.58
N ILE A 85 15.31 9.36 -3.55
CA ILE A 85 15.48 10.21 -4.74
C ILE A 85 14.25 10.07 -5.66
N GLU A 86 13.72 8.87 -5.83
CA GLU A 86 12.47 8.65 -6.59
C GLU A 86 11.28 9.31 -5.91
N LEU A 87 11.17 9.23 -4.59
CA LEU A 87 10.15 9.95 -3.84
C LEU A 87 10.24 11.47 -4.05
N GLN A 88 11.45 12.04 -4.05
CA GLN A 88 11.67 13.47 -4.31
C GLN A 88 11.30 13.89 -5.73
N ARG A 89 11.42 12.98 -6.70
CA ARG A 89 11.06 13.22 -8.10
C ARG A 89 9.59 12.97 -8.42
N SER A 90 8.83 12.44 -7.46
CA SER A 90 7.40 12.20 -7.65
C SER A 90 6.67 13.50 -7.99
N MET A 91 5.78 13.45 -8.97
CA MET A 91 4.90 14.59 -9.29
C MET A 91 3.97 14.98 -8.13
N PHE A 92 3.84 14.10 -7.14
CA PHE A 92 3.02 14.29 -5.95
C PHE A 92 3.81 14.79 -4.74
N ILE A 93 5.08 15.19 -4.91
CA ILE A 93 5.97 15.61 -3.81
C ILE A 93 5.38 16.75 -2.97
N ALA A 94 4.57 17.63 -3.58
CA ALA A 94 3.91 18.73 -2.88
C ALA A 94 2.77 18.28 -1.96
N LEU A 95 2.28 17.04 -2.11
CA LEU A 95 1.23 16.53 -1.25
C LEU A 95 1.78 16.18 0.14
N PRO A 96 1.11 16.63 1.18
CA PRO A 96 1.54 16.47 2.55
C PRO A 96 1.85 15.02 2.96
N PRO A 97 1.06 14.00 2.61
CA PRO A 97 1.42 12.62 2.94
C PRO A 97 2.75 12.17 2.32
N ILE A 98 3.11 12.66 1.12
CA ILE A 98 4.40 12.33 0.48
C ILE A 98 5.55 13.04 1.20
N GLN A 99 5.39 14.26 1.63
CA GLN A 99 6.41 14.97 2.41
C GLN A 99 6.69 14.27 3.74
N VAL A 100 5.65 13.82 4.43
CA VAL A 100 5.79 13.02 5.65
C VAL A 100 6.46 11.69 5.35
N LEU A 101 6.08 11.01 4.27
CA LEU A 101 6.70 9.76 3.83
C LEU A 101 8.20 9.95 3.56
N LEU A 102 8.58 11.04 2.89
CA LEU A 102 9.97 11.38 2.63
C LEU A 102 10.77 11.58 3.93
N LEU A 103 10.21 12.30 4.91
CA LEU A 103 10.85 12.48 6.22
C LEU A 103 11.04 11.13 6.95
N ILE A 104 10.02 10.25 6.91
CA ILE A 104 10.12 8.92 7.52
C ILE A 104 11.17 8.06 6.80
N SER A 105 11.26 8.14 5.48
CA SER A 105 12.19 7.34 4.67
C SER A 105 13.66 7.69 4.91
N GLN A 106 13.96 8.88 5.42
CA GLN A 106 15.33 9.30 5.77
C GLN A 106 15.85 8.65 7.06
N HIS A 107 14.97 7.99 7.85
CA HIS A 107 15.39 7.32 9.07
C HIS A 107 15.81 5.88 8.78
N ASN A 108 16.91 5.46 9.41
CA ASN A 108 17.36 4.07 9.32
C ASN A 108 16.54 3.20 10.30
N TRP A 109 15.54 2.50 9.78
CA TRP A 109 14.66 1.63 10.54
C TRP A 109 15.26 0.23 10.68
N PRO A 110 15.17 -0.40 11.86
CA PRO A 110 15.72 -1.75 12.08
C PRO A 110 14.83 -2.87 11.50
N TRP A 111 13.76 -2.55 10.81
CA TRP A 111 12.81 -3.49 10.20
C TRP A 111 12.45 -3.05 8.79
N LYS A 112 11.96 -4.03 8.00
CA LYS A 112 11.39 -3.73 6.69
C LYS A 112 10.05 -3.04 6.88
N TRP A 113 9.83 -1.97 6.15
CA TRP A 113 8.60 -1.20 6.19
C TRP A 113 8.26 -0.67 4.79
N GLY A 114 7.00 -0.34 4.57
CA GLY A 114 6.52 0.22 3.31
C GLY A 114 5.31 1.11 3.54
N VAL A 115 4.87 1.77 2.48
CA VAL A 115 3.65 2.57 2.46
C VAL A 115 2.52 1.76 1.86
N THR A 116 1.28 1.98 2.33
CA THR A 116 0.07 1.31 1.82
C THR A 116 -1.07 2.34 1.61
N GLY A 117 -2.27 1.87 1.36
CA GLY A 117 -3.44 2.74 1.18
C GLY A 117 -3.40 3.60 -0.08
N SER A 118 -3.97 4.80 0.01
CA SER A 118 -4.06 5.73 -1.14
C SER A 118 -2.72 6.27 -1.58
N CYS A 119 -1.81 6.48 -0.63
CA CYS A 119 -0.46 6.96 -0.90
C CYS A 119 0.33 5.95 -1.74
N ALA A 120 0.33 4.67 -1.33
CA ALA A 120 0.99 3.61 -2.10
C ALA A 120 0.41 3.46 -3.51
N TYR A 121 -0.93 3.48 -3.63
CA TYR A 121 -1.59 3.38 -4.93
C TYR A 121 -1.21 4.54 -5.85
N THR A 122 -1.19 5.77 -5.34
CA THR A 122 -0.76 6.95 -6.10
C THR A 122 0.69 6.81 -6.58
N LEU A 123 1.60 6.36 -5.73
CA LEU A 123 3.01 6.18 -6.09
C LEU A 123 3.24 5.02 -7.08
N ALA A 124 2.43 3.97 -7.00
CA ALA A 124 2.56 2.80 -7.88
C ALA A 124 1.95 3.00 -9.27
N THR A 125 1.02 3.96 -9.42
CA THR A 125 0.23 4.11 -10.66
C THR A 125 0.37 5.47 -11.32
N ASP A 126 0.97 6.45 -10.64
CA ASP A 126 0.94 7.87 -11.02
C ASP A 126 -0.47 8.45 -11.16
N ILE A 127 -1.48 7.76 -10.60
CA ILE A 127 -2.87 8.24 -10.55
C ILE A 127 -3.12 8.84 -9.18
N GLN A 128 -3.48 10.12 -9.13
CA GLN A 128 -3.79 10.78 -7.86
C GLN A 128 -5.04 10.16 -7.23
N SER A 129 -4.84 9.30 -6.25
CA SER A 129 -5.90 8.67 -5.46
C SER A 129 -5.87 9.07 -3.99
N MET A 130 -4.90 9.91 -3.59
CA MET A 130 -4.84 10.52 -2.27
C MET A 130 -5.17 12.01 -2.35
N LEU A 131 -5.81 12.52 -1.30
CA LEU A 131 -6.10 13.93 -1.07
C LEU A 131 -5.10 14.52 -0.07
N THR A 132 -5.10 15.84 0.07
CA THR A 132 -4.20 16.55 0.98
C THR A 132 -4.41 16.22 2.46
N ASP A 133 -5.60 15.76 2.83
CA ASP A 133 -6.03 15.39 4.18
C ASP A 133 -6.07 13.87 4.42
N CYS A 134 -5.62 13.06 3.44
CA CYS A 134 -5.52 11.62 3.61
C CYS A 134 -4.50 11.25 4.69
N ASP A 135 -4.81 10.19 5.43
CA ASP A 135 -3.87 9.57 6.35
C ASP A 135 -2.74 8.87 5.59
N LEU A 136 -1.56 8.81 6.21
CA LEU A 136 -0.44 8.04 5.71
C LEU A 136 -0.45 6.67 6.39
N ASP A 137 -0.81 5.65 5.61
CA ASP A 137 -0.81 4.26 6.07
C ASP A 137 0.55 3.62 5.82
N VAL A 138 1.17 3.07 6.85
CA VAL A 138 2.43 2.34 6.75
C VAL A 138 2.28 0.90 7.21
N VAL A 139 3.04 0.01 6.59
CA VAL A 139 3.14 -1.38 6.99
C VAL A 139 4.55 -1.68 7.46
N ILE A 140 4.66 -2.39 8.58
CA ILE A 140 5.94 -2.88 9.12
C ILE A 140 5.90 -4.40 9.08
N ARG A 141 6.91 -5.02 8.46
CA ARG A 141 7.02 -6.47 8.38
C ARG A 141 7.67 -7.01 9.66
N CYS A 142 6.87 -7.68 10.47
CA CYS A 142 7.31 -8.32 11.72
C CYS A 142 7.17 -9.83 11.59
N PRO A 143 8.17 -10.53 11.03
CA PRO A 143 8.09 -11.98 10.79
C PRO A 143 8.08 -12.80 12.09
N THR A 144 8.54 -12.25 13.21
CA THR A 144 8.59 -12.97 14.50
C THR A 144 7.77 -12.30 15.59
N PRO A 145 7.20 -13.07 16.55
CA PRO A 145 6.50 -12.53 17.71
C PRO A 145 7.37 -11.62 18.58
N GLN A 146 8.68 -11.89 18.66
CA GLN A 146 9.64 -11.07 19.41
C GLN A 146 9.78 -9.68 18.81
N GLN A 147 9.89 -9.57 17.48
CA GLN A 147 9.94 -8.30 16.78
C GLN A 147 8.65 -7.50 16.99
N LYS A 148 7.49 -8.17 17.02
CA LYS A 148 6.20 -7.54 17.31
C LYS A 148 6.15 -6.98 18.75
N LYS A 149 6.75 -7.67 19.74
CA LYS A 149 6.86 -7.15 21.12
C LYS A 149 7.78 -5.93 21.18
N ILE A 150 8.94 -5.99 20.51
CA ILE A 150 9.89 -4.86 20.44
C ILE A 150 9.21 -3.66 19.78
N LEU A 151 8.51 -3.84 18.66
CA LEU A 151 7.78 -2.78 18.00
C LEU A 151 6.76 -2.12 18.93
N ARG A 152 5.95 -2.91 19.66
CA ARG A 152 4.97 -2.41 20.63
C ARG A 152 5.63 -1.62 21.77
N SER A 153 6.81 -2.05 22.26
CA SER A 153 7.55 -1.32 23.30
C SER A 153 8.16 -0.01 22.80
N LEU A 154 8.55 0.03 21.52
CA LEU A 154 9.10 1.23 20.88
C LEU A 154 8.01 2.23 20.47
N GLN A 155 6.79 1.77 20.21
CA GLN A 155 5.62 2.61 19.98
C GLN A 155 5.39 3.61 21.14
N SER A 156 5.76 3.23 22.37
CA SER A 156 5.61 4.11 23.52
C SER A 156 6.64 5.24 23.62
N LYS A 157 7.82 5.13 23.00
CA LYS A 157 8.92 6.08 23.21
C LYS A 157 9.38 6.86 21.97
N ARG A 158 9.53 6.23 20.81
CA ARG A 158 10.09 6.87 19.60
C ARG A 158 9.05 7.29 18.56
N ILE A 159 7.97 6.54 18.43
CA ILE A 159 6.87 6.94 17.54
C ILE A 159 6.14 8.16 18.08
N ARG A 160 6.19 8.43 19.40
CA ARG A 160 5.70 9.72 19.92
C ARG A 160 6.42 10.92 19.30
N HIS A 161 7.71 10.84 18.98
CA HIS A 161 8.40 11.96 18.32
C HIS A 161 8.00 12.11 16.86
N ILE A 162 7.86 10.99 16.13
CA ILE A 162 7.41 11.02 14.74
C ILE A 162 5.90 11.26 14.67
N ALA A 163 5.11 10.66 15.56
CA ALA A 163 3.70 10.98 15.72
C ALA A 163 3.51 12.44 16.20
N GLN A 164 4.41 13.01 17.00
CA GLN A 164 4.39 14.44 17.32
C GLN A 164 4.75 15.31 16.12
N LEU A 165 5.68 14.93 15.28
CA LEU A 165 5.95 15.62 14.01
C LEU A 165 4.76 15.51 13.04
N ILE A 166 4.13 14.33 12.96
CA ILE A 166 2.89 14.11 12.21
C ILE A 166 1.72 14.83 12.88
N PHE A 167 1.65 14.86 14.21
CA PHE A 167 0.59 15.51 14.99
C PHE A 167 0.74 17.04 15.02
N MET A 168 1.94 17.58 15.08
CA MET A 168 2.17 19.02 14.91
C MET A 168 1.75 19.51 13.51
N TRP A 169 1.76 18.61 12.54
CA TRP A 169 1.39 18.96 11.18
C TRP A 169 -0.09 18.70 10.87
N LYS A 170 -0.74 17.72 11.52
CA LYS A 170 -2.17 17.41 11.41
C LYS A 170 -2.90 17.66 12.74
N HIS A 171 -3.64 18.74 12.84
CA HIS A 171 -4.65 18.90 13.89
C HIS A 171 -5.84 17.93 13.76
N ARG A 172 -5.75 16.84 12.96
CA ARG A 172 -6.84 15.88 12.72
C ARG A 172 -6.33 14.44 12.55
N LYS A 173 -6.73 13.61 13.53
CA LYS A 173 -6.87 12.15 13.56
C LYS A 173 -5.80 11.31 12.84
N VAL A 174 -4.91 10.72 13.62
CA VAL A 174 -4.09 9.55 13.23
C VAL A 174 -4.82 8.31 13.73
N GLY A 175 -5.29 7.45 12.81
CA GLY A 175 -5.77 6.11 13.10
C GLY A 175 -4.65 5.10 12.85
N PHE A 176 -4.29 4.31 13.87
CA PHE A 176 -3.42 3.15 13.71
C PHE A 176 -4.28 1.90 13.58
N LEU A 177 -4.03 1.06 12.58
CA LEU A 177 -4.57 -0.27 12.42
C LEU A 177 -3.64 -1.34 13.01
#